data_a4474da2f0520360ee53f7fa66e1153b
#
_entry.id   a4474da2f0520360ee53f7fa66e1153b
#
_cell.length_a   1.000
_cell.length_b   1.000
_cell.length_c   1.000
_cell.angle_alpha   90.00
_cell.angle_beta   90.00
_cell.angle_gamma   90.00
#
_symmetry.space_group_name_H-M   'P 1'
#
loop_
_entity.id
_entity.type
_entity.pdbx_description
1 polymer ?
#
loop_
_entity_poly.entity_id
_entity_poly.type
_entity_poly.pdbx_seq_one_letter_code
_entity_poly.pdbx_strand_id
1 'polypeptide(L)'
;MYKRQDYTDQQISKIAEAVGTSAVRFNIIKVSPDKGFTFRWEEALSFDSDSAPFIMYSHTRSRSIAKKCHDLGVDLSRINDIDTSNIPDSMYELLRIIACHNDVLARSVKQNRPNLFASQLLNLANYYNGFYRDCKVIQGGKVNHSFLAISEIASQLLKSGMIGLGITPLEQM
;
A
#
# COMPACT_ATOMS: atom_id res chain seq x y z
N MET A 1 13.01 2.21 -17.13
CA MET A 1 14.27 1.50 -16.89
C MET A 1 14.44 1.37 -15.37
N TYR A 2 14.06 0.22 -14.81
CA TYR A 2 14.21 -0.04 -13.37
C TYR A 2 15.70 -0.20 -13.09
N LYS A 3 16.28 0.63 -12.20
CA LYS A 3 17.59 0.37 -11.66
C LYS A 3 17.50 -0.97 -10.92
N ARG A 4 18.19 -2.01 -11.39
CA ARG A 4 18.46 -3.21 -10.60
C ARG A 4 19.08 -2.72 -9.29
N GLN A 5 18.38 -2.90 -8.18
CA GLN A 5 18.99 -2.79 -6.88
C GLN A 5 19.91 -4.01 -6.78
N ASP A 6 21.14 -3.80 -6.33
CA ASP A 6 22.11 -4.89 -6.14
C ASP A 6 21.68 -5.66 -4.87
N TYR A 7 20.66 -6.51 -5.01
CA TYR A 7 20.27 -7.44 -3.95
C TYR A 7 21.20 -8.65 -3.97
N THR A 8 21.55 -9.12 -2.78
CA THR A 8 22.21 -10.42 -2.63
C THR A 8 21.21 -11.56 -2.94
N ASP A 9 21.71 -12.74 -3.33
CA ASP A 9 20.87 -13.90 -3.61
C ASP A 9 19.97 -14.26 -2.42
N GLN A 10 20.46 -14.07 -1.19
CA GLN A 10 19.68 -14.30 0.02
C GLN A 10 18.54 -13.29 0.17
N GLN A 11 18.73 -12.03 -0.20
CA GLN A 11 17.68 -11.01 -0.18
C GLN A 11 16.64 -11.30 -1.27
N ILE A 12 17.07 -11.69 -2.48
CA ILE A 12 16.18 -12.09 -3.58
C ILE A 12 15.32 -13.27 -3.16
N SER A 13 15.91 -14.30 -2.53
CA SER A 13 15.17 -15.47 -2.04
C SER A 13 14.10 -15.09 -1.01
N LYS A 14 14.43 -14.25 -0.04
CA LYS A 14 13.47 -13.76 0.98
C LYS A 14 12.33 -12.95 0.37
N ILE A 15 12.64 -12.08 -0.58
CA ILE A 15 11.62 -11.29 -1.30
C ILE A 15 10.71 -12.22 -2.10
N ALA A 16 11.27 -13.17 -2.83
CA ALA A 16 10.52 -14.12 -3.65
C ALA A 16 9.59 -15.00 -2.79
N GLU A 17 10.06 -15.48 -1.64
CA GLU A 17 9.24 -16.23 -0.68
C GLU A 17 8.10 -15.37 -0.12
N ALA A 18 8.39 -14.14 0.31
CA ALA A 18 7.38 -13.22 0.81
C ALA A 18 6.32 -12.89 -0.25
N VAL A 19 6.71 -12.65 -1.49
CA VAL A 19 5.81 -12.36 -2.60
C VAL A 19 4.97 -13.58 -2.95
N GLY A 20 5.58 -14.75 -3.11
CA GLY A 20 4.88 -15.97 -3.48
C GLY A 20 3.86 -16.42 -2.44
N THR A 21 4.24 -16.46 -1.17
CA THR A 21 3.33 -16.82 -0.07
C THR A 21 2.19 -15.81 0.09
N SER A 22 2.48 -14.52 -0.04
CA SER A 22 1.48 -13.47 0.02
C SER A 22 0.50 -13.53 -1.15
N ALA A 23 0.99 -13.83 -2.36
CA ALA A 23 0.17 -13.96 -3.56
C ALA A 23 -0.88 -15.08 -3.43
N VAL A 24 -0.46 -16.27 -2.96
CA VAL A 24 -1.38 -17.39 -2.72
C VAL A 24 -2.39 -17.04 -1.65
N ARG A 25 -1.94 -16.54 -0.50
CA ARG A 25 -2.81 -16.19 0.63
C ARG A 25 -3.85 -15.15 0.26
N PHE A 26 -3.44 -14.07 -0.34
CA PHE A 26 -4.35 -13.00 -0.74
C PHE A 26 -5.37 -13.46 -1.77
N ASN A 27 -4.96 -14.27 -2.75
CA ASN A 27 -5.85 -14.77 -3.79
C ASN A 27 -6.97 -15.64 -3.22
N ILE A 28 -6.72 -16.35 -2.12
CA ILE A 28 -7.74 -17.10 -1.38
C ILE A 28 -8.63 -16.15 -0.58
N ILE A 29 -8.02 -15.22 0.18
CA ILE A 29 -8.75 -14.36 1.12
C ILE A 29 -9.65 -13.34 0.41
N LYS A 30 -9.26 -12.84 -0.77
CA LYS A 30 -10.05 -11.84 -1.51
C LYS A 30 -11.38 -12.37 -2.02
N VAL A 31 -11.54 -13.68 -2.10
CA VAL A 31 -12.78 -14.32 -2.58
C VAL A 31 -13.76 -14.48 -1.43
N SER A 32 -15.05 -14.20 -1.71
CA SER A 32 -16.11 -14.43 -0.74
C SER A 32 -16.21 -15.90 -0.35
N PRO A 33 -16.39 -16.26 0.94
CA PRO A 33 -16.40 -17.67 1.40
C PRO A 33 -17.45 -18.56 0.75
N ASP A 34 -18.52 -17.96 0.22
CA ASP A 34 -19.61 -18.63 -0.48
C ASP A 34 -19.37 -18.84 -2.00
N LYS A 35 -18.23 -18.39 -2.51
CA LYS A 35 -17.88 -18.48 -3.93
C LYS A 35 -16.69 -19.40 -4.15
N GLY A 36 -16.77 -20.23 -5.17
CA GLY A 36 -15.60 -20.93 -5.72
C GLY A 36 -14.69 -19.98 -6.49
N PHE A 37 -13.41 -20.32 -6.61
CA PHE A 37 -12.47 -19.59 -7.45
C PHE A 37 -11.50 -20.54 -8.15
N THR A 38 -10.93 -20.09 -9.26
CA THR A 38 -9.83 -20.75 -9.95
C THR A 38 -8.56 -19.99 -9.69
N PHE A 39 -7.55 -20.65 -9.15
CA PHE A 39 -6.24 -20.05 -8.93
C PHE A 39 -5.44 -19.98 -10.23
N ARG A 40 -4.91 -18.80 -10.54
CA ARG A 40 -4.03 -18.55 -11.69
C ARG A 40 -2.79 -17.79 -11.24
N TRP A 41 -1.62 -18.31 -11.54
CA TRP A 41 -0.36 -17.70 -11.17
C TRP A 41 -0.15 -16.31 -11.79
N GLU A 42 -0.54 -16.15 -13.05
CA GLU A 42 -0.42 -14.90 -13.79
C GLU A 42 -1.17 -13.74 -13.10
N GLU A 43 -2.38 -14.04 -12.61
CA GLU A 43 -3.20 -13.07 -11.87
C GLU A 43 -2.68 -12.84 -10.45
N ALA A 44 -2.27 -13.91 -9.76
CA ALA A 44 -1.82 -13.85 -8.38
C ALA A 44 -0.50 -13.08 -8.22
N LEU A 45 0.39 -13.13 -9.23
CA LEU A 45 1.69 -12.46 -9.24
C LEU A 45 1.69 -11.13 -10.00
N SER A 46 0.54 -10.66 -10.50
CA SER A 46 0.44 -9.39 -11.22
C SER A 46 0.78 -8.20 -10.33
N PHE A 47 1.51 -7.22 -10.88
CA PHE A 47 1.78 -5.93 -10.25
C PHE A 47 0.81 -4.83 -10.67
N ASP A 48 -0.08 -5.10 -11.63
CA ASP A 48 -0.97 -4.10 -12.22
C ASP A 48 -2.44 -4.34 -11.87
N SER A 49 -2.75 -5.37 -11.07
CA SER A 49 -4.12 -5.79 -10.79
C SER A 49 -4.31 -6.25 -9.34
N ASP A 50 -5.51 -6.73 -9.04
CA ASP A 50 -6.03 -7.17 -7.75
C ASP A 50 -5.24 -8.33 -7.11
N SER A 51 -4.03 -8.05 -6.66
CA SER A 51 -3.07 -9.04 -6.16
C SER A 51 -2.32 -8.54 -4.92
N ALA A 52 -1.69 -9.46 -4.17
CA ALA A 52 -0.80 -9.08 -3.06
C ALA A 52 0.42 -8.30 -3.55
N PRO A 53 1.14 -8.69 -4.62
CA PRO A 53 2.26 -7.92 -5.15
C PRO A 53 1.92 -6.47 -5.47
N PHE A 54 0.71 -6.19 -5.98
CA PHE A 54 0.24 -4.84 -6.23
C PHE A 54 0.16 -4.00 -4.93
N ILE A 55 -0.41 -4.56 -3.87
CA ILE A 55 -0.50 -3.91 -2.55
C ILE A 55 0.89 -3.70 -1.95
N MET A 56 1.72 -4.73 -1.99
CA MET A 56 3.11 -4.70 -1.49
C MET A 56 3.93 -3.64 -2.21
N TYR A 57 3.79 -3.54 -3.53
CA TYR A 57 4.48 -2.53 -4.35
C TYR A 57 4.02 -1.10 -4.02
N SER A 58 2.72 -0.90 -3.77
CA SER A 58 2.19 0.39 -3.33
C SER A 58 2.81 0.82 -1.99
N HIS A 59 2.96 -0.12 -1.05
CA HIS A 59 3.64 0.13 0.22
C HIS A 59 5.14 0.44 0.02
N THR A 60 5.88 -0.33 -0.79
CA THR A 60 7.31 -0.07 -1.01
C THR A 60 7.56 1.28 -1.68
N ARG A 61 6.65 1.75 -2.54
CA ARG A 61 6.68 3.11 -3.09
C ARG A 61 6.61 4.17 -2.00
N SER A 62 5.69 4.03 -1.04
CA SER A 62 5.56 4.97 0.08
C SER A 62 6.83 4.99 0.94
N ARG A 63 7.42 3.82 1.21
CA ARG A 63 8.68 3.71 1.97
C ARG A 63 9.85 4.37 1.24
N SER A 64 9.90 4.23 -0.09
CA SER A 64 10.92 4.89 -0.90
C SER A 64 10.82 6.41 -0.86
N ILE A 65 9.60 6.97 -0.82
CA ILE A 65 9.39 8.42 -0.64
C ILE A 65 9.84 8.85 0.75
N ALA A 66 9.38 8.16 1.80
CA ALA A 66 9.72 8.49 3.18
C ALA A 66 11.24 8.50 3.39
N LYS A 67 11.94 7.51 2.84
CA LYS A 67 13.42 7.45 2.86
C LYS A 67 14.05 8.68 2.18
N LYS A 68 13.59 9.03 0.97
CA LYS A 68 14.11 10.21 0.26
C LYS A 68 13.85 11.52 1.02
N CYS A 69 12.69 11.66 1.67
CA CYS A 69 12.39 12.82 2.49
C CYS A 69 13.29 12.89 3.72
N HIS A 70 13.54 11.76 4.36
CA HIS A 70 14.49 11.66 5.47
C HIS A 70 15.91 12.05 5.02
N ASP A 71 16.37 11.58 3.85
CA ASP A 71 17.68 11.94 3.29
C ASP A 71 17.78 13.45 2.96
N LEU A 72 16.65 14.13 2.75
CA LEU A 72 16.54 15.59 2.61
C LEU A 72 16.43 16.34 3.97
N GLY A 73 16.54 15.62 5.09
CA GLY A 73 16.50 16.20 6.42
C GLY A 73 15.08 16.51 6.95
N VAL A 74 14.04 15.97 6.34
CA VAL A 74 12.66 16.16 6.80
C VAL A 74 12.34 15.17 7.92
N ASP A 75 11.95 15.72 9.07
CA ASP A 75 11.49 14.96 10.23
C ASP A 75 9.96 14.83 10.21
N LEU A 76 9.46 13.62 10.00
CA LEU A 76 8.04 13.31 9.98
C LEU A 76 7.31 13.61 11.29
N SER A 77 8.00 13.54 12.43
CA SER A 77 7.43 13.82 13.76
C SER A 77 7.05 15.29 13.96
N ARG A 78 7.53 16.17 13.09
CA ARG A 78 7.31 17.64 13.14
C ARG A 78 6.22 18.12 12.17
N ILE A 79 5.55 17.22 11.46
CA ILE A 79 4.45 17.58 10.56
C ILE A 79 3.18 17.73 11.41
N ASN A 80 2.90 18.95 11.87
CA ASN A 80 1.73 19.23 12.71
C ASN A 80 0.55 19.82 11.94
N ASP A 81 0.79 20.39 10.75
CA ASP A 81 -0.22 21.09 9.97
C ASP A 81 -0.34 20.51 8.55
N ILE A 82 -1.53 20.04 8.22
CA ILE A 82 -1.87 19.66 6.86
C ILE A 82 -2.61 20.83 6.22
N ASP A 83 -2.03 21.42 5.17
CA ASP A 83 -2.72 22.45 4.41
C ASP A 83 -3.88 21.81 3.61
N THR A 84 -5.09 22.25 3.95
CA THR A 84 -6.34 21.81 3.35
C THR A 84 -6.96 22.87 2.44
N SER A 85 -6.28 23.97 2.16
CA SER A 85 -6.82 25.08 1.35
C SER A 85 -7.02 24.71 -0.12
N ASN A 86 -6.24 23.75 -0.63
CA ASN A 86 -6.34 23.27 -2.00
C ASN A 86 -6.01 21.76 -2.05
N ILE A 87 -7.04 20.93 -1.88
CA ILE A 87 -6.92 19.48 -1.88
C ILE A 87 -7.16 18.96 -3.32
N PRO A 88 -6.15 18.33 -3.96
CA PRO A 88 -6.35 17.68 -5.26
C PRO A 88 -7.37 16.54 -5.16
N ASP A 89 -8.11 16.27 -6.23
CA ASP A 89 -9.14 15.22 -6.27
C ASP A 89 -8.58 13.84 -5.87
N SER A 90 -7.39 13.48 -6.33
CA SER A 90 -6.75 12.21 -5.97
C SER A 90 -6.38 12.11 -4.48
N MET A 91 -6.04 13.23 -3.83
CA MET A 91 -5.82 13.29 -2.38
C MET A 91 -7.14 13.17 -1.63
N TYR A 92 -8.19 13.87 -2.08
CA TYR A 92 -9.53 13.77 -1.48
C TYR A 92 -10.07 12.34 -1.51
N GLU A 93 -9.98 11.66 -2.66
CA GLU A 93 -10.42 10.27 -2.80
C GLU A 93 -9.63 9.32 -1.89
N LEU A 94 -8.30 9.51 -1.78
CA LEU A 94 -7.48 8.74 -0.85
C LEU A 94 -7.91 8.96 0.61
N LEU A 95 -8.14 10.22 1.02
CA LEU A 95 -8.60 10.55 2.38
C LEU A 95 -9.95 9.90 2.69
N ARG A 96 -10.87 9.86 1.73
CA ARG A 96 -12.17 9.17 1.88
C ARG A 96 -12.00 7.68 2.13
N ILE A 97 -11.08 7.02 1.42
CA ILE A 97 -10.78 5.60 1.62
C ILE A 97 -10.10 5.35 2.98
N ILE A 98 -9.20 6.24 3.40
CA ILE A 98 -8.56 6.20 4.73
C ILE A 98 -9.61 6.31 5.84
N ALA A 99 -10.53 7.26 5.74
CA ALA A 99 -11.58 7.48 6.72
C ALA A 99 -12.48 6.25 6.96
N CYS A 100 -12.79 5.49 5.90
CA CYS A 100 -13.61 4.29 5.98
C CYS A 100 -12.85 3.03 6.44
N HIS A 101 -11.53 3.09 6.60
CA HIS A 101 -10.69 1.89 6.80
C HIS A 101 -11.09 1.08 8.05
N ASN A 102 -11.20 1.74 9.18
CA ASN A 102 -11.51 1.08 10.45
C ASN A 102 -12.93 0.52 10.49
N ASP A 103 -13.90 1.21 9.87
CA ASP A 103 -15.29 0.73 9.79
C ASP A 103 -15.41 -0.54 8.95
N VAL A 104 -14.66 -0.60 7.83
CA VAL A 104 -14.63 -1.81 7.00
C VAL A 104 -13.93 -2.95 7.71
N LEU A 105 -12.83 -2.68 8.44
CA LEU A 105 -12.16 -3.69 9.26
C LEU A 105 -13.12 -4.26 10.33
N ALA A 106 -13.77 -3.40 11.10
CA ALA A 106 -14.74 -3.81 12.14
C ALA A 106 -15.88 -4.64 11.56
N ARG A 107 -16.42 -4.22 10.40
CA ARG A 107 -17.47 -4.96 9.70
C ARG A 107 -16.98 -6.32 9.19
N SER A 108 -15.76 -6.38 8.65
CA SER A 108 -15.15 -7.63 8.18
C SER A 108 -15.03 -8.65 9.31
N VAL A 109 -14.55 -8.22 10.48
CA VAL A 109 -14.45 -9.07 11.68
C VAL A 109 -15.83 -9.50 12.17
N LYS A 110 -16.77 -8.57 12.33
CA LYS A 110 -18.13 -8.86 12.81
C LYS A 110 -18.87 -9.88 11.94
N GLN A 111 -18.63 -9.84 10.64
CA GLN A 111 -19.30 -10.72 9.67
C GLN A 111 -18.51 -11.99 9.35
N ASN A 112 -17.30 -12.17 9.89
CA ASN A 112 -16.37 -13.24 9.53
C ASN A 112 -16.11 -13.31 8.01
N ARG A 113 -15.95 -12.12 7.38
CA ARG A 113 -15.76 -11.96 5.93
C ARG A 113 -14.47 -11.21 5.63
N PRO A 114 -13.31 -11.86 5.69
CA PRO A 114 -12.01 -11.21 5.47
C PRO A 114 -11.86 -10.62 4.06
N ASN A 115 -12.60 -11.10 3.08
CA ASN A 115 -12.64 -10.55 1.74
C ASN A 115 -13.11 -9.08 1.68
N LEU A 116 -13.93 -8.63 2.62
CA LEU A 116 -14.34 -7.22 2.71
C LEU A 116 -13.12 -6.33 3.01
N PHE A 117 -12.29 -6.76 3.94
CA PHE A 117 -11.08 -6.03 4.29
C PHE A 117 -9.99 -6.16 3.23
N ALA A 118 -9.88 -7.32 2.57
CA ALA A 118 -8.99 -7.49 1.41
C ALA A 118 -9.34 -6.52 0.27
N SER A 119 -10.64 -6.34 -0.03
CA SER A 119 -11.11 -5.36 -1.02
C SER A 119 -10.81 -3.92 -0.58
N GLN A 120 -10.95 -3.60 0.70
CA GLN A 120 -10.59 -2.28 1.23
C GLN A 120 -9.10 -2.00 1.07
N LEU A 121 -8.24 -2.99 1.32
CA LEU A 121 -6.80 -2.83 1.18
C LEU A 121 -6.37 -2.64 -0.28
N LEU A 122 -7.04 -3.32 -1.22
CA LEU A 122 -6.87 -3.07 -2.65
C LEU A 122 -7.30 -1.66 -3.05
N ASN A 123 -8.45 -1.21 -2.58
CA ASN A 123 -8.93 0.14 -2.84
C ASN A 123 -7.93 1.17 -2.30
N LEU A 124 -7.42 0.98 -1.08
CA LEU A 124 -6.40 1.86 -0.50
C LEU A 124 -5.15 1.93 -1.37
N ALA A 125 -4.66 0.77 -1.86
CA ALA A 125 -3.51 0.72 -2.76
C ALA A 125 -3.78 1.43 -4.10
N ASN A 126 -4.97 1.22 -4.70
CA ASN A 126 -5.37 1.87 -5.94
C ASN A 126 -5.41 3.39 -5.81
N TYR A 127 -6.10 3.91 -4.79
CA TYR A 127 -6.21 5.35 -4.55
C TYR A 127 -4.87 5.97 -4.15
N TYR A 128 -4.05 5.23 -3.39
CA TYR A 128 -2.67 5.66 -3.11
C TYR A 128 -1.83 5.79 -4.39
N ASN A 129 -1.93 4.86 -5.33
CA ASN A 129 -1.21 4.96 -6.60
C ASN A 129 -1.69 6.14 -7.46
N GLY A 130 -2.98 6.49 -7.42
CA GLY A 130 -3.52 7.73 -8.02
C GLY A 130 -2.91 8.98 -7.38
N PHE A 131 -2.98 9.06 -6.06
CA PHE A 131 -2.37 10.14 -5.28
C PHE A 131 -0.86 10.26 -5.56
N TYR A 132 -0.11 9.15 -5.56
CA TYR A 132 1.33 9.12 -5.85
C TYR A 132 1.67 9.71 -7.22
N ARG A 133 0.83 9.46 -8.23
CA ARG A 133 1.02 9.97 -9.59
C ARG A 133 0.77 11.47 -9.66
N ASP A 134 -0.30 11.94 -9.04
CA ASP A 134 -0.82 13.28 -9.20
C ASP A 134 -0.23 14.27 -8.17
N CYS A 135 0.02 13.81 -6.94
CA CYS A 135 0.53 14.61 -5.83
C CYS A 135 2.03 14.36 -5.62
N LYS A 136 2.87 15.22 -6.16
CA LYS A 136 4.33 15.10 -6.02
C LYS A 136 4.78 15.50 -4.62
N VAL A 137 5.12 14.51 -3.78
CA VAL A 137 5.65 14.75 -2.43
C VAL A 137 6.98 15.50 -2.47
N ILE A 138 7.83 15.20 -3.46
CA ILE A 138 9.11 15.89 -3.67
C ILE A 138 9.09 16.53 -5.05
N GLN A 139 9.28 17.86 -5.10
CA GLN A 139 9.35 18.61 -6.35
C GLN A 139 10.45 19.69 -6.26
N GLY A 140 11.38 19.69 -7.20
CA GLY A 140 12.49 20.65 -7.23
C GLY A 140 13.33 20.67 -5.94
N GLY A 141 13.52 19.51 -5.29
CA GLY A 141 14.26 19.41 -4.03
C GLY A 141 13.49 19.86 -2.78
N LYS A 142 12.26 20.35 -2.94
CA LYS A 142 11.39 20.73 -1.82
C LYS A 142 10.38 19.63 -1.51
N VAL A 143 10.09 19.42 -0.23
CA VAL A 143 9.11 18.43 0.25
C VAL A 143 7.79 19.13 0.57
N ASN A 144 6.70 18.61 0.02
CA ASN A 144 5.36 19.00 0.45
C ASN A 144 4.98 18.17 1.68
N HIS A 145 4.90 18.82 2.85
CA HIS A 145 4.68 18.18 4.13
C HIS A 145 3.28 17.57 4.24
N SER A 146 2.25 18.21 3.69
CA SER A 146 0.88 17.67 3.68
C SER A 146 0.79 16.37 2.86
N PHE A 147 1.39 16.35 1.67
CA PHE A 147 1.42 15.14 0.85
C PHE A 147 2.25 14.03 1.50
N LEU A 148 3.36 14.38 2.17
CA LEU A 148 4.17 13.42 2.91
C LEU A 148 3.39 12.81 4.08
N ALA A 149 2.68 13.62 4.87
CA ALA A 149 1.84 13.13 5.98
C ALA A 149 0.77 12.14 5.50
N ILE A 150 0.05 12.48 4.42
CA ILE A 150 -0.98 11.59 3.86
C ILE A 150 -0.36 10.30 3.30
N SER A 151 0.81 10.40 2.64
CA SER A 151 1.54 9.22 2.17
C SER A 151 1.94 8.30 3.32
N GLU A 152 2.38 8.86 4.45
CA GLU A 152 2.78 8.06 5.61
C GLU A 152 1.58 7.40 6.30
N ILE A 153 0.45 8.10 6.44
CA ILE A 153 -0.80 7.49 6.95
C ILE A 153 -1.22 6.32 6.07
N ALA A 154 -1.26 6.51 4.75
CA ALA A 154 -1.60 5.43 3.82
C ALA A 154 -0.62 4.25 3.91
N SER A 155 0.68 4.53 4.05
CA SER A 155 1.73 3.53 4.24
C SER A 155 1.50 2.68 5.50
N GLN A 156 1.19 3.31 6.62
CA GLN A 156 0.92 2.62 7.89
C GLN A 156 -0.34 1.75 7.81
N LEU A 157 -1.40 2.23 7.16
CA LEU A 157 -2.63 1.46 6.96
C LEU A 157 -2.41 0.29 6.00
N LEU A 158 -1.64 0.48 4.91
CA LEU A 158 -1.26 -0.62 4.02
C LEU A 158 -0.45 -1.68 4.78
N LYS A 159 0.54 -1.26 5.57
CA LYS A 159 1.38 -2.17 6.38
C LYS A 159 0.55 -2.96 7.39
N SER A 160 -0.25 -2.28 8.21
CA SER A 160 -1.08 -2.93 9.24
C SER A 160 -2.15 -3.84 8.62
N GLY A 161 -2.75 -3.41 7.51
CA GLY A 161 -3.73 -4.21 6.78
C GLY A 161 -3.12 -5.47 6.15
N MET A 162 -1.92 -5.37 5.57
CA MET A 162 -1.17 -6.53 5.08
C MET A 162 -0.91 -7.52 6.21
N ILE A 163 -0.38 -7.07 7.35
CA ILE A 163 -0.14 -7.92 8.52
C ILE A 163 -1.43 -8.61 8.97
N GLY A 164 -2.53 -7.87 9.08
CA GLY A 164 -3.85 -8.40 9.47
C GLY A 164 -4.38 -9.50 8.54
N LEU A 165 -4.02 -9.45 7.25
CA LEU A 165 -4.35 -10.50 6.27
C LEU A 165 -3.24 -11.57 6.15
N GLY A 166 -2.19 -11.51 6.97
CA GLY A 166 -1.05 -12.41 6.92
C GLY A 166 -0.18 -12.25 5.67
N ILE A 167 -0.21 -11.10 5.03
CA ILE A 167 0.69 -10.71 3.94
C ILE A 167 1.94 -10.08 4.55
N THR A 168 3.11 -10.43 4.05
CA THR A 168 4.38 -9.91 4.53
C THR A 168 4.67 -8.54 3.92
N PRO A 169 4.64 -7.43 4.69
CA PRO A 169 5.03 -6.14 4.14
C PRO A 169 6.53 -6.09 3.90
N LEU A 170 6.93 -5.57 2.75
CA LEU A 170 8.32 -5.35 2.39
C LEU A 170 8.62 -3.84 2.42
N GLU A 171 9.81 -3.48 2.91
CA GLU A 171 10.30 -2.09 2.86
C GLU A 171 10.93 -1.77 1.49
N GLN A 172 11.39 -2.81 0.77
CA GLN A 172 11.99 -2.73 -0.58
C GLN A 172 11.60 -3.97 -1.38
N MET A 173 11.42 -3.79 -2.68
CA MET A 173 10.97 -4.84 -3.59
C MET A 173 11.51 -4.61 -4.99
#